data_87ebd4f1f456e32d0bb93e851bba7d62
#
_entry.id   87ebd4f1f456e32d0bb93e851bba7d62
#
_cell.length_a   1.000
_cell.length_b   1.000
_cell.length_c   1.000
_cell.angle_alpha   90.00
_cell.angle_beta   90.00
_cell.angle_gamma   90.00
#
_symmetry.space_group_name_H-M   'P 1'
#
loop_
_entity.id
_entity.type
_entity.pdbx_description
1 polymer ?
#
loop_
_entity_poly.entity_id
_entity_poly.type
_entity_poly.pdbx_seq_one_letter_code
_entity_poly.pdbx_strand_id
1 'polypeptide(L)'
;MSAAISDGVRTAGPPVTAVSARSPVAPAEQGGAAEPGFAASWVAAWNAFWFTPADPLPLALVRVFAGSLLAWSSAVWLLDADGFFGATAWQQPWNVWRMNDQPWQWSWYFVAGSPAAVRLLAGVTLGAAVMLAAGIATPLAAVVSLAGFISGYNRAPLNVFGFDDVLGMLLVAVVVGPSGDVLSVDRLLAPSVRAGRPSVLANIAIRLVQLHLCVIYIFSGCGKLLGGSWWEGTALWGAAANVQYRTLDITWLARHPLVTNVLTLSTLWWEIAYAALVWPRLTRRLTLAMAVPVHLGIGLTMGMMEFGLAMLTANMAFVPAAMLRRLLGGRPPRP
;
A
#
# COMPACT_ATOMS: atom_id res chain seq x y z
N MET A 1 27.15 -86.25 33.92
CA MET A 1 27.06 -86.51 35.37
C MET A 1 25.93 -85.61 35.89
N SER A 2 24.89 -86.26 36.24
CA SER A 2 24.02 -86.25 37.38
C SER A 2 23.05 -85.05 37.46
N ALA A 3 21.80 -85.28 37.18
CA ALA A 3 20.68 -85.77 37.96
C ALA A 3 20.21 -84.76 39.03
N ALA A 4 18.98 -84.31 39.07
CA ALA A 4 17.76 -84.86 39.59
C ALA A 4 16.68 -83.75 39.60
N ILE A 5 15.50 -83.95 39.10
CA ILE A 5 14.22 -84.37 39.69
C ILE A 5 13.84 -83.63 40.98
N SER A 6 12.72 -82.91 40.93
CA SER A 6 11.51 -83.08 41.80
C SER A 6 10.43 -82.06 41.49
N ASP A 7 9.31 -82.57 41.13
CA ASP A 7 7.94 -82.53 41.71
C ASP A 7 7.43 -81.14 42.16
N GLY A 8 6.47 -80.58 41.49
CA GLY A 8 5.08 -80.83 41.61
C GLY A 8 4.37 -80.12 42.75
N VAL A 9 3.62 -79.06 42.46
CA VAL A 9 2.37 -78.72 43.24
C VAL A 9 1.46 -77.92 42.32
N ARG A 10 0.33 -78.52 41.96
CA ARG A 10 -0.81 -77.82 41.34
C ARG A 10 -1.54 -77.08 42.46
N THR A 11 -1.61 -75.74 42.34
CA THR A 11 -2.63 -75.00 43.07
C THR A 11 -3.64 -74.42 42.11
N ALA A 12 -4.91 -74.76 42.40
CA ALA A 12 -6.09 -74.33 41.66
C ALA A 12 -6.29 -72.80 41.75
N GLY A 13 -6.38 -72.15 40.63
CA GLY A 13 -6.77 -70.75 40.55
C GLY A 13 -8.27 -70.55 40.75
N PRO A 14 -8.69 -69.38 41.26
CA PRO A 14 -10.09 -69.05 41.51
C PRO A 14 -10.88 -68.86 40.19
N PRO A 15 -12.22 -68.97 40.25
CA PRO A 15 -13.07 -68.99 39.05
C PRO A 15 -13.07 -67.63 38.34
N VAL A 16 -12.99 -67.70 37.03
CA VAL A 16 -13.10 -66.53 36.11
C VAL A 16 -14.54 -66.02 36.15
N THR A 17 -14.76 -64.88 36.75
CA THR A 17 -16.03 -64.14 36.69
C THR A 17 -16.26 -63.67 35.29
N ALA A 18 -17.43 -64.02 34.71
CA ALA A 18 -17.88 -63.59 33.38
C ALA A 18 -17.86 -62.08 33.24
N VAL A 19 -17.04 -61.58 32.30
CA VAL A 19 -17.05 -60.17 31.90
C VAL A 19 -18.35 -59.96 31.09
N SER A 20 -19.25 -59.18 31.69
CA SER A 20 -20.47 -58.70 31.01
C SER A 20 -20.06 -57.91 29.74
N ALA A 21 -20.51 -58.38 28.60
CA ALA A 21 -20.37 -57.70 27.33
C ALA A 21 -21.04 -56.33 27.41
N ARG A 22 -20.24 -55.25 27.52
CA ARG A 22 -20.74 -53.89 27.30
C ARG A 22 -21.17 -53.77 25.84
N SER A 23 -22.46 -53.49 25.63
CA SER A 23 -22.99 -53.08 24.33
C SER A 23 -22.16 -51.94 23.74
N PRO A 24 -21.85 -51.93 22.46
CA PRO A 24 -21.15 -50.80 21.83
C PRO A 24 -22.02 -49.55 21.98
N VAL A 25 -21.47 -48.56 22.72
CA VAL A 25 -22.03 -47.19 22.74
C VAL A 25 -21.97 -46.69 21.31
N ALA A 26 -23.11 -46.44 20.70
CA ALA A 26 -23.20 -45.79 19.40
C ALA A 26 -22.38 -44.48 19.46
N PRO A 27 -21.55 -44.17 18.45
CA PRO A 27 -20.87 -42.88 18.39
C PRO A 27 -21.94 -41.79 18.48
N ALA A 28 -21.81 -40.90 19.45
CA ALA A 28 -22.62 -39.70 19.53
C ALA A 28 -22.54 -39.01 18.16
N GLU A 29 -23.69 -38.87 17.52
CA GLU A 29 -23.81 -38.00 16.33
C GLU A 29 -23.26 -36.65 16.71
N GLN A 30 -22.07 -36.32 16.17
CA GLN A 30 -21.56 -34.99 16.22
C GLN A 30 -22.58 -34.16 15.44
N GLY A 31 -23.44 -33.48 16.18
CA GLY A 31 -24.42 -32.57 15.62
C GLY A 31 -23.68 -31.63 14.67
N GLY A 32 -23.85 -31.82 13.38
CA GLY A 32 -23.28 -31.00 12.36
C GLY A 32 -23.65 -29.55 12.66
N ALA A 33 -22.66 -28.72 13.00
CA ALA A 33 -22.90 -27.30 13.12
C ALA A 33 -23.53 -26.85 11.81
N ALA A 34 -24.76 -26.36 11.85
CA ALA A 34 -25.45 -25.86 10.67
C ALA A 34 -24.54 -24.86 9.95
N GLU A 35 -24.31 -25.05 8.66
CA GLU A 35 -23.50 -24.12 7.88
C GLU A 35 -24.07 -22.70 8.06
N PRO A 36 -23.24 -21.69 8.33
CA PRO A 36 -23.72 -20.34 8.53
C PRO A 36 -24.45 -19.87 7.27
N GLY A 37 -25.63 -19.30 7.42
CA GLY A 37 -26.40 -18.76 6.31
C GLY A 37 -25.58 -17.69 5.55
N PHE A 38 -25.92 -17.41 4.28
CA PHE A 38 -25.19 -16.49 3.38
C PHE A 38 -24.86 -15.14 4.04
N ALA A 39 -25.84 -14.51 4.72
CA ALA A 39 -25.62 -13.23 5.39
C ALA A 39 -24.56 -13.33 6.51
N ALA A 40 -24.58 -14.39 7.32
CA ALA A 40 -23.62 -14.62 8.38
C ALA A 40 -22.21 -14.86 7.82
N SER A 41 -22.11 -15.62 6.73
CA SER A 41 -20.83 -15.86 6.02
C SER A 41 -20.26 -14.57 5.43
N TRP A 42 -21.11 -13.71 4.87
CA TRP A 42 -20.71 -12.42 4.31
C TRP A 42 -20.21 -11.47 5.41
N VAL A 43 -20.93 -11.35 6.52
CA VAL A 43 -20.51 -10.53 7.68
C VAL A 43 -19.18 -11.03 8.25
N ALA A 44 -19.01 -12.34 8.37
CA ALA A 44 -17.76 -12.93 8.84
C ALA A 44 -16.59 -12.62 7.89
N ALA A 45 -16.80 -12.73 6.57
CA ALA A 45 -15.81 -12.39 5.56
C ALA A 45 -15.45 -10.88 5.58
N TRP A 46 -16.46 -10.02 5.73
CA TRP A 46 -16.27 -8.58 5.88
C TRP A 46 -15.43 -8.23 7.12
N ASN A 47 -15.79 -8.81 8.25
CA ASN A 47 -15.07 -8.60 9.51
C ASN A 47 -13.63 -9.14 9.42
N ALA A 48 -13.43 -10.30 8.81
CA ALA A 48 -12.10 -10.85 8.57
C ALA A 48 -11.26 -9.96 7.65
N PHE A 49 -11.86 -9.40 6.62
CA PHE A 49 -11.16 -8.49 5.70
C PHE A 49 -10.65 -7.23 6.40
N TRP A 50 -11.50 -6.56 7.19
CA TRP A 50 -11.17 -5.28 7.79
C TRP A 50 -10.47 -5.38 9.15
N PHE A 51 -10.84 -6.34 9.99
CA PHE A 51 -10.47 -6.35 11.40
C PHE A 51 -9.51 -7.47 11.82
N THR A 52 -9.04 -8.29 10.87
CA THR A 52 -7.94 -9.21 11.16
C THR A 52 -6.64 -8.42 11.37
N PRO A 53 -5.93 -8.57 12.49
CA PRO A 53 -4.67 -7.86 12.71
C PRO A 53 -3.63 -8.16 11.63
N ALA A 54 -2.99 -7.11 11.08
CA ALA A 54 -1.92 -7.23 10.08
C ALA A 54 -0.59 -6.69 10.62
N ASP A 55 0.50 -7.21 10.07
CA ASP A 55 1.86 -6.74 10.35
C ASP A 55 2.03 -5.30 9.87
N PRO A 56 2.53 -4.36 10.69
CA PRO A 56 2.68 -2.96 10.31
C PRO A 56 3.83 -2.68 9.32
N LEU A 57 4.68 -3.66 9.01
CA LEU A 57 5.88 -3.46 8.18
C LEU A 57 5.56 -2.90 6.77
N PRO A 58 4.54 -3.38 6.01
CA PRO A 58 4.19 -2.77 4.74
C PRO A 58 3.84 -1.29 4.89
N LEU A 59 3.07 -0.93 5.92
CA LEU A 59 2.70 0.45 6.20
C LEU A 59 3.89 1.32 6.59
N ALA A 60 4.84 0.77 7.36
CA ALA A 60 6.07 1.49 7.72
C ALA A 60 6.93 1.79 6.48
N LEU A 61 7.02 0.88 5.51
CA LEU A 61 7.69 1.15 4.24
C LEU A 61 6.93 2.21 3.42
N VAL A 62 5.60 2.12 3.36
CA VAL A 62 4.77 3.18 2.73
C VAL A 62 5.08 4.54 3.37
N ARG A 63 5.17 4.63 4.70
CA ARG A 63 5.56 5.86 5.40
C ARG A 63 6.93 6.39 4.97
N VAL A 64 7.95 5.52 4.95
CA VAL A 64 9.31 5.91 4.55
C VAL A 64 9.31 6.51 3.16
N PHE A 65 8.73 5.81 2.18
CA PHE A 65 8.73 6.27 0.79
C PHE A 65 7.80 7.46 0.57
N ALA A 66 6.58 7.48 1.14
CA ALA A 66 5.68 8.63 1.02
C ALA A 66 6.26 9.88 1.69
N GLY A 67 6.88 9.74 2.88
CA GLY A 67 7.59 10.83 3.53
C GLY A 67 8.76 11.35 2.71
N SER A 68 9.54 10.46 2.08
CA SER A 68 10.65 10.84 1.20
C SER A 68 10.19 11.56 -0.07
N LEU A 69 9.10 11.10 -0.69
CA LEU A 69 8.50 11.72 -1.87
C LEU A 69 7.94 13.11 -1.53
N LEU A 70 7.24 13.24 -0.39
CA LEU A 70 6.78 14.54 0.08
C LEU A 70 7.95 15.48 0.43
N ALA A 71 9.01 14.97 1.05
CA ALA A 71 10.19 15.76 1.35
C ALA A 71 10.85 16.30 0.08
N TRP A 72 10.96 15.46 -0.96
CA TRP A 72 11.45 15.88 -2.28
C TRP A 72 10.57 17.00 -2.87
N SER A 73 9.26 16.80 -2.98
CA SER A 73 8.33 17.79 -3.51
C SER A 73 8.38 19.09 -2.69
N SER A 74 8.39 18.98 -1.36
CA SER A 74 8.45 20.14 -0.46
C SER A 74 9.78 20.89 -0.57
N ALA A 75 10.90 20.20 -0.85
CA ALA A 75 12.17 20.84 -1.12
C ALA A 75 12.13 21.66 -2.42
N VAL A 76 11.53 21.09 -3.48
CA VAL A 76 11.30 21.83 -4.74
C VAL A 76 10.40 23.07 -4.51
N TRP A 77 9.31 22.91 -3.76
CA TRP A 77 8.44 24.04 -3.41
C TRP A 77 9.15 25.11 -2.61
N LEU A 78 10.08 24.73 -1.70
CA LEU A 78 10.81 25.68 -0.87
C LEU A 78 11.83 26.49 -1.69
N LEU A 79 12.39 25.93 -2.77
CA LEU A 79 13.33 26.66 -3.66
C LEU A 79 12.69 27.89 -4.30
N ASP A 80 11.40 27.83 -4.60
CA ASP A 80 10.62 28.97 -5.14
C ASP A 80 9.26 29.08 -4.45
N ALA A 81 9.25 29.14 -3.12
CA ALA A 81 8.02 29.14 -2.32
C ALA A 81 7.11 30.33 -2.67
N ASP A 82 7.68 31.49 -2.99
CA ASP A 82 6.93 32.68 -3.38
C ASP A 82 6.29 32.51 -4.77
N GLY A 83 6.96 31.86 -5.72
CA GLY A 83 6.45 31.54 -7.04
C GLY A 83 5.30 30.51 -7.01
N PHE A 84 5.37 29.53 -6.11
CA PHE A 84 4.30 28.52 -5.95
C PHE A 84 3.12 29.05 -5.12
N PHE A 85 3.38 29.70 -3.99
CA PHE A 85 2.36 29.91 -2.94
C PHE A 85 2.20 31.38 -2.54
N GLY A 86 3.12 32.28 -2.93
CA GLY A 86 3.14 33.67 -2.55
C GLY A 86 2.03 34.53 -3.15
N ALA A 87 1.99 35.81 -2.77
CA ALA A 87 1.02 36.77 -3.27
C ALA A 87 1.17 37.04 -4.78
N THR A 88 2.40 36.92 -5.29
CA THR A 88 2.76 37.10 -6.71
C THR A 88 3.01 35.78 -7.45
N ALA A 89 2.53 34.68 -6.88
CA ALA A 89 2.68 33.35 -7.47
C ALA A 89 2.08 33.29 -8.88
N TRP A 90 2.60 32.37 -9.73
CA TRP A 90 2.08 32.18 -11.11
C TRP A 90 0.59 31.89 -11.13
N GLN A 91 0.08 31.14 -10.11
CA GLN A 91 -1.34 31.01 -9.85
C GLN A 91 -1.74 32.03 -8.80
N GLN A 92 -2.29 33.17 -9.25
CA GLN A 92 -2.70 34.26 -8.38
C GLN A 92 -3.63 33.76 -7.26
N PRO A 93 -3.38 34.08 -5.97
CA PRO A 93 -4.19 33.56 -4.84
C PRO A 93 -5.67 33.79 -5.00
N TRP A 94 -6.05 34.95 -5.52
CA TRP A 94 -7.45 35.30 -5.79
C TRP A 94 -8.11 34.38 -6.82
N ASN A 95 -7.42 34.05 -7.92
CA ASN A 95 -7.96 33.17 -8.94
C ASN A 95 -8.08 31.74 -8.41
N VAL A 96 -7.08 31.26 -7.65
CA VAL A 96 -7.12 29.93 -7.01
C VAL A 96 -8.27 29.87 -6.00
N TRP A 97 -8.44 30.90 -5.19
CA TRP A 97 -9.53 30.95 -4.21
C TRP A 97 -10.91 30.94 -4.89
N ARG A 98 -11.04 31.55 -6.06
CA ARG A 98 -12.26 31.47 -6.88
C ARG A 98 -12.47 30.12 -7.56
N MET A 99 -11.40 29.40 -7.89
CA MET A 99 -11.47 28.04 -8.44
C MET A 99 -11.86 27.02 -7.37
N ASN A 100 -11.49 27.29 -6.12
CA ASN A 100 -11.84 26.47 -4.98
C ASN A 100 -13.24 26.86 -4.50
N ASP A 101 -14.27 26.31 -5.14
CA ASP A 101 -15.67 26.63 -4.87
C ASP A 101 -16.25 25.90 -3.64
N GLN A 102 -15.46 25.03 -3.01
CA GLN A 102 -15.88 24.22 -1.88
C GLN A 102 -15.21 24.67 -0.57
N PRO A 103 -15.95 24.73 0.57
CA PRO A 103 -15.41 25.21 1.84
C PRO A 103 -14.24 24.42 2.41
N TRP A 104 -14.11 23.13 2.03
CA TRP A 104 -13.01 22.27 2.49
C TRP A 104 -11.72 22.42 1.68
N GLN A 105 -11.75 23.12 0.54
CA GLN A 105 -10.58 23.43 -0.27
C GLN A 105 -9.78 24.58 0.33
N TRP A 106 -9.42 24.45 1.59
CA TRP A 106 -8.68 25.44 2.34
C TRP A 106 -7.16 25.17 2.27
N SER A 107 -6.38 26.24 2.39
CA SER A 107 -4.92 26.18 2.47
C SER A 107 -4.41 27.20 3.50
N TRP A 108 -3.42 26.79 4.29
CA TRP A 108 -2.74 27.73 5.20
C TRP A 108 -1.96 28.82 4.47
N TYR A 109 -1.62 28.61 3.18
CA TYR A 109 -0.99 29.63 2.35
C TYR A 109 -1.93 30.80 2.00
N PHE A 110 -3.25 30.65 2.08
CA PHE A 110 -4.19 31.75 1.86
C PHE A 110 -4.15 32.80 2.99
N VAL A 111 -3.69 32.40 4.19
CA VAL A 111 -3.54 33.30 5.34
C VAL A 111 -2.10 33.75 5.55
N ALA A 112 -1.17 33.31 4.75
CA ALA A 112 0.23 33.71 4.81
C ALA A 112 0.41 35.13 4.26
N GLY A 113 0.42 36.12 5.13
CA GLY A 113 0.44 37.54 4.77
C GLY A 113 1.83 38.08 4.31
N SER A 114 2.88 37.25 4.28
CA SER A 114 4.22 37.69 3.89
C SER A 114 5.05 36.57 3.24
N PRO A 115 6.04 36.87 2.41
CA PRO A 115 6.97 35.88 1.86
C PRO A 115 7.68 35.06 2.94
N ALA A 116 8.00 35.63 4.07
CA ALA A 116 8.60 34.93 5.20
C ALA A 116 7.66 33.86 5.77
N ALA A 117 6.36 34.18 5.91
CA ALA A 117 5.35 33.23 6.36
C ALA A 117 5.16 32.09 5.36
N VAL A 118 5.15 32.38 4.07
CA VAL A 118 5.05 31.35 3.00
C VAL A 118 6.23 30.38 3.10
N ARG A 119 7.47 30.89 3.18
CA ARG A 119 8.69 30.04 3.31
C ARG A 119 8.70 29.25 4.61
N LEU A 120 8.25 29.86 5.71
CA LEU A 120 8.12 29.15 6.99
C LEU A 120 7.18 27.95 6.87
N LEU A 121 6.01 28.13 6.28
CA LEU A 121 5.01 27.05 6.13
C LEU A 121 5.51 25.95 5.18
N ALA A 122 6.18 26.32 4.08
CA ALA A 122 6.85 25.36 3.19
C ALA A 122 7.98 24.60 3.92
N GLY A 123 8.77 25.30 4.73
CA GLY A 123 9.81 24.69 5.57
C GLY A 123 9.26 23.77 6.64
N VAL A 124 8.12 24.11 7.26
CA VAL A 124 7.40 23.22 8.20
C VAL A 124 6.94 21.93 7.50
N THR A 125 6.39 22.03 6.29
CA THR A 125 6.00 20.85 5.51
C THR A 125 7.20 19.97 5.20
N LEU A 126 8.30 20.54 4.74
CA LEU A 126 9.54 19.82 4.46
C LEU A 126 10.08 19.13 5.74
N GLY A 127 10.16 19.87 6.85
CA GLY A 127 10.63 19.33 8.13
C GLY A 127 9.76 18.17 8.61
N ALA A 128 8.43 18.31 8.53
CA ALA A 128 7.49 17.24 8.87
C ALA A 128 7.64 16.01 7.96
N ALA A 129 7.83 16.21 6.67
CA ALA A 129 8.03 15.13 5.71
C ALA A 129 9.34 14.34 5.97
N VAL A 130 10.44 15.04 6.30
CA VAL A 130 11.70 14.41 6.69
C VAL A 130 11.54 13.64 8.01
N MET A 131 10.89 14.24 9.01
CA MET A 131 10.57 13.56 10.27
C MET A 131 9.70 12.32 10.04
N LEU A 132 8.70 12.42 9.14
CA LEU A 132 7.84 11.31 8.77
C LEU A 132 8.65 10.18 8.12
N ALA A 133 9.51 10.48 7.16
CA ALA A 133 10.37 9.49 6.51
C ALA A 133 11.25 8.77 7.54
N ALA A 134 11.90 9.51 8.44
CA ALA A 134 12.74 8.98 9.50
C ALA A 134 11.94 8.26 10.60
N GLY A 135 10.65 8.57 10.75
CA GLY A 135 9.82 8.07 11.84
C GLY A 135 10.16 8.72 13.19
N ILE A 136 10.27 10.05 13.20
CA ILE A 136 10.48 10.89 14.38
C ILE A 136 9.16 11.55 14.73
N ALA A 137 8.69 11.40 15.98
CA ALA A 137 7.38 11.88 16.42
C ALA A 137 6.30 11.51 15.39
N THR A 138 6.29 10.27 14.92
CA THR A 138 5.61 9.79 13.71
C THR A 138 4.14 10.23 13.62
N PRO A 139 3.29 10.13 14.67
CA PRO A 139 1.89 10.55 14.56
C PRO A 139 1.75 12.05 14.26
N LEU A 140 2.54 12.89 14.93
CA LEU A 140 2.52 14.34 14.71
C LEU A 140 3.08 14.68 13.32
N ALA A 141 4.21 14.10 12.95
CA ALA A 141 4.83 14.29 11.65
C ALA A 141 3.87 13.88 10.51
N ALA A 142 3.12 12.78 10.66
CA ALA A 142 2.13 12.34 9.68
C ALA A 142 1.00 13.35 9.49
N VAL A 143 0.42 13.86 10.58
CA VAL A 143 -0.68 14.86 10.53
C VAL A 143 -0.20 16.17 9.92
N VAL A 144 0.98 16.68 10.33
CA VAL A 144 1.53 17.93 9.79
C VAL A 144 1.91 17.77 8.32
N SER A 145 2.48 16.63 7.94
CA SER A 145 2.79 16.31 6.54
C SER A 145 1.53 16.29 5.67
N LEU A 146 0.47 15.63 6.12
CA LEU A 146 -0.81 15.60 5.41
C LEU A 146 -1.43 17.00 5.29
N ALA A 147 -1.43 17.78 6.37
CA ALA A 147 -1.95 19.16 6.37
C ALA A 147 -1.15 20.07 5.40
N GLY A 148 0.19 19.96 5.42
CA GLY A 148 1.06 20.70 4.52
C GLY A 148 0.86 20.30 3.06
N PHE A 149 0.74 19.01 2.79
CA PHE A 149 0.45 18.47 1.47
C PHE A 149 -0.90 19.00 0.94
N ILE A 150 -1.99 18.84 1.71
CA ILE A 150 -3.32 19.35 1.34
C ILE A 150 -3.29 20.86 1.08
N SER A 151 -2.54 21.62 1.91
CA SER A 151 -2.41 23.06 1.73
C SER A 151 -1.71 23.42 0.42
N GLY A 152 -0.64 22.72 0.06
CA GLY A 152 0.04 22.89 -1.24
C GLY A 152 -0.86 22.50 -2.41
N TYR A 153 -1.52 21.36 -2.31
CA TYR A 153 -2.47 20.83 -3.29
C TYR A 153 -3.58 21.85 -3.61
N ASN A 154 -4.25 22.39 -2.58
CA ASN A 154 -5.32 23.35 -2.74
C ASN A 154 -4.83 24.75 -3.19
N ARG A 155 -3.57 25.11 -2.86
CA ARG A 155 -3.02 26.42 -3.23
C ARG A 155 -2.54 26.48 -4.68
N ALA A 156 -2.12 25.35 -5.25
CA ALA A 156 -1.57 25.29 -6.60
C ALA A 156 -2.25 24.20 -7.47
N PRO A 157 -3.57 24.28 -7.67
CA PRO A 157 -4.37 23.21 -8.30
C PRO A 157 -3.97 22.92 -9.76
N LEU A 158 -3.37 23.88 -10.49
CA LEU A 158 -2.91 23.64 -11.86
C LEU A 158 -1.58 22.87 -11.92
N ASN A 159 -0.91 22.68 -10.79
CA ASN A 159 0.33 21.89 -10.69
C ASN A 159 0.07 20.46 -10.23
N VAL A 160 -1.19 20.13 -9.94
CA VAL A 160 -1.61 18.82 -9.44
C VAL A 160 -1.72 17.82 -10.59
N PHE A 161 -1.21 16.63 -10.38
CA PHE A 161 -1.32 15.52 -11.32
C PHE A 161 -1.40 14.18 -10.56
N GLY A 162 -1.48 13.06 -11.27
CA GLY A 162 -1.72 11.75 -10.65
C GLY A 162 -0.75 11.35 -9.51
N PHE A 163 0.45 11.92 -9.46
CA PHE A 163 1.37 11.76 -8.34
C PHE A 163 0.77 12.27 -7.02
N ASP A 164 0.18 13.45 -7.06
CA ASP A 164 -0.37 14.11 -5.87
C ASP A 164 -1.57 13.33 -5.33
N ASP A 165 -2.42 12.80 -6.20
CA ASP A 165 -3.57 11.97 -5.80
C ASP A 165 -3.12 10.69 -5.09
N VAL A 166 -2.09 10.02 -5.64
CA VAL A 166 -1.52 8.82 -5.04
C VAL A 166 -0.83 9.14 -3.72
N LEU A 167 -0.02 10.20 -3.67
CA LEU A 167 0.69 10.61 -2.45
C LEU A 167 -0.28 11.00 -1.34
N GLY A 168 -1.34 11.75 -1.66
CA GLY A 168 -2.39 12.11 -0.69
C GLY A 168 -3.04 10.88 -0.06
N MET A 169 -3.40 9.89 -0.88
CA MET A 169 -3.93 8.61 -0.40
C MET A 169 -2.94 7.88 0.53
N LEU A 170 -1.65 7.84 0.18
CA LEU A 170 -0.63 7.20 1.02
C LEU A 170 -0.47 7.91 2.36
N LEU A 171 -0.48 9.25 2.37
CA LEU A 171 -0.38 10.05 3.59
C LEU A 171 -1.59 9.84 4.50
N VAL A 172 -2.81 9.76 3.96
CA VAL A 172 -4.01 9.41 4.74
C VAL A 172 -3.86 8.05 5.41
N ALA A 173 -3.42 7.03 4.68
CA ALA A 173 -3.20 5.70 5.24
C ALA A 173 -2.13 5.70 6.35
N VAL A 174 -1.07 6.48 6.18
CA VAL A 174 0.01 6.63 7.17
C VAL A 174 -0.49 7.31 8.45
N VAL A 175 -1.42 8.27 8.35
CA VAL A 175 -2.07 8.91 9.52
C VAL A 175 -3.00 7.95 10.24
N VAL A 176 -3.77 7.13 9.51
CA VAL A 176 -4.75 6.19 10.08
C VAL A 176 -4.08 5.05 10.85
N GLY A 177 -2.98 4.52 10.34
CA GLY A 177 -2.36 3.32 10.90
C GLY A 177 -1.10 3.58 11.72
N PRO A 178 -0.63 2.58 12.50
CA PRO A 178 0.56 2.68 13.35
C PRO A 178 1.84 2.59 12.51
N SER A 179 2.07 3.55 11.62
CA SER A 179 3.16 3.54 10.65
C SER A 179 4.55 3.72 11.31
N GLY A 180 4.60 4.23 12.56
CA GLY A 180 5.82 4.39 13.36
C GLY A 180 6.22 3.16 14.18
N ASP A 181 5.43 2.09 14.20
CA ASP A 181 5.68 0.92 15.06
C ASP A 181 6.91 0.09 14.67
N VAL A 182 7.36 0.20 13.43
CA VAL A 182 8.58 -0.45 12.90
C VAL A 182 9.33 0.51 11.97
N LEU A 183 10.63 0.28 11.79
CA LEU A 183 11.50 1.09 10.92
C LEU A 183 11.46 2.59 11.23
N SER A 184 11.41 2.97 12.51
CA SER A 184 11.32 4.36 12.94
C SER A 184 12.36 4.68 14.01
N VAL A 185 12.77 5.94 14.07
CA VAL A 185 13.60 6.47 15.16
C VAL A 185 12.86 6.41 16.49
N ASP A 186 11.53 6.71 16.49
CA ASP A 186 10.69 6.57 17.68
C ASP A 186 10.82 5.16 18.31
N ARG A 187 10.88 4.14 17.46
CA ARG A 187 11.03 2.75 17.87
C ARG A 187 12.41 2.46 18.48
N LEU A 188 13.45 3.10 17.96
CA LEU A 188 14.81 2.94 18.46
C LEU A 188 14.97 3.62 19.82
N LEU A 189 14.34 4.79 20.01
CA LEU A 189 14.46 5.58 21.24
C LEU A 189 13.53 5.08 22.36
N ALA A 190 12.35 4.57 22.01
CA ALA A 190 11.36 4.07 22.97
C ALA A 190 10.88 2.66 22.60
N PRO A 191 11.66 1.60 22.94
CA PRO A 191 11.26 0.22 22.66
C PRO A 191 10.00 -0.16 23.44
N SER A 192 8.86 -0.22 22.77
CA SER A 192 7.59 -0.66 23.35
C SER A 192 7.38 -2.15 23.17
N VAL A 193 6.82 -2.85 24.17
CA VAL A 193 6.47 -4.28 24.09
C VAL A 193 5.41 -4.55 22.99
N ARG A 194 4.59 -3.56 22.67
CA ARG A 194 3.53 -3.68 21.64
C ARG A 194 4.01 -3.33 20.23
N ALA A 195 5.12 -2.61 20.09
CA ALA A 195 5.59 -2.15 18.81
C ALA A 195 5.98 -3.32 17.88
N GLY A 196 5.60 -3.22 16.61
CA GLY A 196 5.83 -4.25 15.62
C GLY A 196 4.90 -5.47 15.71
N ARG A 197 3.92 -5.48 16.64
CA ARG A 197 2.89 -6.53 16.70
C ARG A 197 1.81 -6.25 15.66
N PRO A 198 1.19 -7.30 15.09
CA PRO A 198 0.04 -7.16 14.24
C PRO A 198 -1.08 -6.37 14.92
N SER A 199 -1.71 -5.44 14.20
CA SER A 199 -2.81 -4.61 14.71
C SER A 199 -3.92 -4.45 13.69
N VAL A 200 -5.12 -4.21 14.17
CA VAL A 200 -6.30 -3.94 13.33
C VAL A 200 -6.13 -2.65 12.56
N LEU A 201 -5.60 -1.59 13.19
CA LEU A 201 -5.38 -0.31 12.51
C LEU A 201 -4.34 -0.43 11.38
N ALA A 202 -3.30 -1.27 11.54
CA ALA A 202 -2.37 -1.54 10.45
C ALA A 202 -3.09 -2.21 9.28
N ASN A 203 -4.00 -3.18 9.55
CA ASN A 203 -4.79 -3.80 8.50
C ASN A 203 -5.68 -2.78 7.78
N ILE A 204 -6.45 -1.98 8.54
CA ILE A 204 -7.34 -0.96 7.96
C ILE A 204 -6.55 -0.01 7.05
N ALA A 205 -5.41 0.52 7.50
CA ALA A 205 -4.58 1.41 6.71
C ALA A 205 -4.05 0.75 5.43
N ILE A 206 -3.57 -0.50 5.52
CA ILE A 206 -3.12 -1.28 4.37
C ILE A 206 -4.28 -1.52 3.40
N ARG A 207 -5.48 -1.88 3.89
CA ARG A 207 -6.68 -2.08 3.06
C ARG A 207 -7.13 -0.81 2.35
N LEU A 208 -7.04 0.34 3.00
CA LEU A 208 -7.31 1.63 2.36
C LEU A 208 -6.39 1.83 1.13
N VAL A 209 -5.08 1.63 1.27
CA VAL A 209 -4.15 1.71 0.14
C VAL A 209 -4.51 0.70 -0.95
N GLN A 210 -4.75 -0.56 -0.58
CA GLN A 210 -5.07 -1.63 -1.52
C GLN A 210 -6.33 -1.33 -2.34
N LEU A 211 -7.39 -0.89 -1.69
CA LEU A 211 -8.67 -0.59 -2.36
C LEU A 211 -8.55 0.64 -3.26
N HIS A 212 -7.95 1.73 -2.77
CA HIS A 212 -7.73 2.92 -3.60
C HIS A 212 -6.88 2.60 -4.84
N LEU A 213 -5.83 1.79 -4.66
CA LEU A 213 -4.99 1.39 -5.79
C LEU A 213 -5.78 0.57 -6.82
N CYS A 214 -6.66 -0.34 -6.39
CA CYS A 214 -7.56 -1.06 -7.29
C CYS A 214 -8.50 -0.09 -8.04
N VAL A 215 -9.04 0.92 -7.33
CA VAL A 215 -9.88 1.96 -7.94
C VAL A 215 -9.10 2.75 -8.99
N ILE A 216 -7.89 3.21 -8.65
CA ILE A 216 -7.01 3.95 -9.58
C ILE A 216 -6.80 3.15 -10.88
N TYR A 217 -6.43 1.87 -10.77
CA TYR A 217 -6.19 1.03 -11.96
C TYR A 217 -7.45 0.76 -12.77
N ILE A 218 -8.59 0.52 -12.13
CA ILE A 218 -9.87 0.33 -12.82
C ILE A 218 -10.23 1.61 -13.60
N PHE A 219 -10.22 2.76 -12.95
CA PHE A 219 -10.58 4.02 -13.60
C PHE A 219 -9.59 4.41 -14.70
N SER A 220 -8.29 4.21 -14.48
CA SER A 220 -7.25 4.44 -15.47
C SER A 220 -7.41 3.52 -16.68
N GLY A 221 -7.60 2.22 -16.45
CA GLY A 221 -7.82 1.25 -17.53
C GLY A 221 -9.12 1.51 -18.31
N CYS A 222 -10.24 1.72 -17.62
CA CYS A 222 -11.52 2.03 -18.25
C CYS A 222 -11.46 3.36 -19.02
N GLY A 223 -10.80 4.40 -18.48
CA GLY A 223 -10.61 5.67 -19.18
C GLY A 223 -9.82 5.51 -20.47
N LYS A 224 -8.82 4.63 -20.49
CA LYS A 224 -8.05 4.30 -21.69
C LYS A 224 -8.89 3.66 -22.81
N LEU A 225 -9.92 2.88 -22.45
CA LEU A 225 -10.85 2.28 -23.43
C LEU A 225 -11.64 3.30 -24.23
N LEU A 226 -11.75 4.54 -23.76
CA LEU A 226 -12.40 5.63 -24.49
C LEU A 226 -11.54 6.21 -25.62
N GLY A 227 -10.23 5.94 -25.63
CA GLY A 227 -9.29 6.47 -26.61
C GLY A 227 -9.02 5.49 -27.76
N GLY A 228 -9.23 5.89 -29.02
CA GLY A 228 -9.01 5.05 -30.22
C GLY A 228 -7.57 4.50 -30.29
N SER A 229 -6.57 5.29 -29.95
CA SER A 229 -5.15 4.89 -29.98
C SER A 229 -4.83 3.69 -29.07
N TRP A 230 -5.62 3.45 -28.03
CA TRP A 230 -5.46 2.26 -27.17
C TRP A 230 -5.93 0.99 -27.89
N TRP A 231 -7.03 1.08 -28.66
CA TRP A 231 -7.53 -0.02 -29.47
C TRP A 231 -6.65 -0.31 -30.68
N GLU A 232 -6.07 0.71 -31.28
CA GLU A 232 -5.11 0.60 -32.36
C GLU A 232 -3.74 0.11 -31.91
N GLY A 233 -3.49 0.07 -30.59
CA GLY A 233 -2.20 -0.33 -30.03
C GLY A 233 -1.09 0.70 -30.19
N THR A 234 -1.42 1.97 -30.47
CA THR A 234 -0.46 3.06 -30.74
C THR A 234 -0.29 4.05 -29.59
N ALA A 235 -1.12 3.95 -28.52
CA ALA A 235 -1.15 4.92 -27.45
C ALA A 235 0.20 5.10 -26.73
N LEU A 236 0.94 4.01 -26.49
CA LEU A 236 2.25 4.09 -25.83
C LEU A 236 3.24 4.91 -26.68
N TRP A 237 3.20 4.79 -28.00
CA TRP A 237 4.00 5.63 -28.88
C TRP A 237 3.65 7.11 -28.72
N GLY A 238 2.35 7.45 -28.75
CA GLY A 238 1.89 8.84 -28.57
C GLY A 238 2.34 9.44 -27.25
N ALA A 239 2.30 8.66 -26.16
CA ALA A 239 2.77 9.09 -24.85
C ALA A 239 4.30 9.29 -24.81
N ALA A 240 5.05 8.31 -25.30
CA ALA A 240 6.50 8.30 -25.24
C ALA A 240 7.19 9.26 -26.22
N ALA A 241 6.55 9.57 -27.34
CA ALA A 241 7.03 10.54 -28.33
C ALA A 241 6.62 11.99 -28.02
N ASN A 242 5.74 12.21 -27.03
CA ASN A 242 5.27 13.55 -26.67
C ASN A 242 6.42 14.42 -26.17
N VAL A 243 6.75 15.46 -26.94
CA VAL A 243 7.87 16.37 -26.63
C VAL A 243 7.72 17.14 -25.32
N GLN A 244 6.49 17.28 -24.82
CA GLN A 244 6.20 17.96 -23.55
C GLN A 244 6.70 17.17 -22.34
N TYR A 245 6.68 15.85 -22.41
CA TYR A 245 7.00 14.96 -21.28
C TYR A 245 8.24 14.12 -21.52
N ARG A 246 8.63 13.89 -22.78
CA ARG A 246 9.71 12.99 -23.15
C ARG A 246 11.05 13.35 -22.50
N THR A 247 11.58 12.44 -21.70
CA THR A 247 12.93 12.54 -21.12
C THR A 247 13.94 11.64 -21.82
N LEU A 248 13.50 10.45 -22.30
CA LEU A 248 14.33 9.55 -23.09
C LEU A 248 13.83 9.51 -24.52
N ASP A 249 14.77 9.50 -25.48
CA ASP A 249 14.43 9.31 -26.89
C ASP A 249 14.17 7.84 -27.19
N ILE A 250 12.91 7.44 -27.19
CA ILE A 250 12.44 6.12 -27.62
C ILE A 250 11.69 6.16 -28.93
N THR A 251 11.91 7.21 -29.76
CA THR A 251 11.23 7.39 -31.06
C THR A 251 11.54 6.25 -32.04
N TRP A 252 12.60 5.48 -31.82
CA TRP A 252 12.90 4.27 -32.58
C TRP A 252 11.77 3.23 -32.55
N LEU A 253 10.89 3.24 -31.51
CA LEU A 253 9.70 2.39 -31.44
C LEU A 253 8.75 2.56 -32.63
N ALA A 254 8.74 3.73 -33.30
CA ALA A 254 7.99 3.94 -34.51
C ALA A 254 8.31 2.92 -35.62
N ARG A 255 9.54 2.40 -35.63
CA ARG A 255 10.00 1.40 -36.61
C ARG A 255 9.63 -0.03 -36.20
N HIS A 256 9.06 -0.21 -35.00
CA HIS A 256 8.68 -1.50 -34.43
C HIS A 256 7.23 -1.53 -33.98
N PRO A 257 6.25 -1.42 -34.91
CA PRO A 257 4.84 -1.27 -34.55
C PRO A 257 4.31 -2.45 -33.74
N LEU A 258 4.79 -3.68 -33.99
CA LEU A 258 4.40 -4.85 -33.21
C LEU A 258 4.80 -4.71 -31.73
N VAL A 259 6.00 -4.20 -31.45
CA VAL A 259 6.46 -3.97 -30.07
C VAL A 259 5.60 -2.92 -29.39
N THR A 260 5.31 -1.81 -30.08
CA THR A 260 4.44 -0.74 -29.57
C THR A 260 3.04 -1.25 -29.27
N ASN A 261 2.46 -2.07 -30.17
CA ASN A 261 1.14 -2.67 -29.97
C ASN A 261 1.12 -3.61 -28.76
N VAL A 262 2.10 -4.52 -28.64
CA VAL A 262 2.20 -5.46 -27.53
C VAL A 262 2.32 -4.70 -26.21
N LEU A 263 3.17 -3.70 -26.12
CA LEU A 263 3.35 -2.89 -24.91
C LEU A 263 2.09 -2.10 -24.57
N THR A 264 1.42 -1.48 -25.55
CA THR A 264 0.17 -0.74 -25.35
C THR A 264 -0.93 -1.65 -24.82
N LEU A 265 -1.20 -2.76 -25.51
CA LEU A 265 -2.30 -3.66 -25.16
C LEU A 265 -2.00 -4.42 -23.85
N SER A 266 -0.75 -4.83 -23.60
CA SER A 266 -0.41 -5.49 -22.34
C SER A 266 -0.58 -4.54 -21.15
N THR A 267 -0.23 -3.26 -21.29
CA THR A 267 -0.46 -2.26 -20.24
C THR A 267 -1.95 -2.05 -19.99
N LEU A 268 -2.73 -1.88 -21.04
CA LEU A 268 -4.18 -1.68 -20.98
C LEU A 268 -4.87 -2.85 -20.24
N TRP A 269 -4.63 -4.07 -20.71
CA TRP A 269 -5.27 -5.25 -20.14
C TRP A 269 -4.79 -5.54 -18.71
N TRP A 270 -3.52 -5.28 -18.43
CA TRP A 270 -2.97 -5.42 -17.07
C TRP A 270 -3.64 -4.45 -16.09
N GLU A 271 -3.84 -3.18 -16.47
CA GLU A 271 -4.53 -2.19 -15.62
C GLU A 271 -5.98 -2.61 -15.34
N ILE A 272 -6.73 -3.01 -16.36
CA ILE A 272 -8.13 -3.45 -16.20
C ILE A 272 -8.21 -4.70 -15.30
N ALA A 273 -7.31 -5.65 -15.52
CA ALA A 273 -7.32 -6.91 -14.78
C ALA A 273 -6.70 -6.80 -13.37
N TYR A 274 -5.97 -5.71 -13.08
CA TYR A 274 -5.21 -5.53 -11.84
C TYR A 274 -6.06 -5.80 -10.60
N ALA A 275 -7.23 -5.17 -10.51
CA ALA A 275 -8.09 -5.26 -9.34
C ALA A 275 -8.60 -6.70 -9.05
N ALA A 276 -8.69 -7.54 -10.06
CA ALA A 276 -9.03 -8.95 -9.90
C ALA A 276 -7.79 -9.82 -9.59
N LEU A 277 -6.69 -9.57 -10.30
CA LEU A 277 -5.51 -10.44 -10.28
C LEU A 277 -4.57 -10.19 -9.10
N VAL A 278 -4.65 -9.04 -8.44
CA VAL A 278 -3.74 -8.70 -7.32
C VAL A 278 -4.08 -9.45 -6.02
N TRP A 279 -5.32 -9.93 -5.84
CA TRP A 279 -5.76 -10.61 -4.61
C TRP A 279 -5.33 -12.07 -4.51
N PRO A 280 -5.47 -12.94 -5.55
CA PRO A 280 -5.07 -14.33 -5.44
C PRO A 280 -3.55 -14.46 -5.35
N ARG A 281 -3.06 -15.39 -4.53
CA ARG A 281 -1.62 -15.59 -4.30
C ARG A 281 -0.82 -15.92 -5.56
N LEU A 282 -1.44 -16.65 -6.48
CA LEU A 282 -0.80 -17.11 -7.72
C LEU A 282 -0.52 -15.93 -8.67
N THR A 283 -1.55 -15.14 -8.97
CA THR A 283 -1.51 -14.04 -9.95
C THR A 283 -0.86 -12.78 -9.37
N ARG A 284 -0.96 -12.56 -8.05
CA ARG A 284 -0.39 -11.39 -7.37
C ARG A 284 1.07 -11.14 -7.73
N ARG A 285 1.91 -12.19 -7.72
CA ARG A 285 3.33 -12.03 -7.99
C ARG A 285 3.59 -11.48 -9.38
N LEU A 286 2.88 -12.00 -10.38
CA LEU A 286 2.98 -11.53 -11.76
C LEU A 286 2.44 -10.11 -11.90
N THR A 287 1.27 -9.83 -11.28
CA THR A 287 0.65 -8.51 -11.30
C THR A 287 1.56 -7.43 -10.71
N LEU A 288 2.18 -7.71 -9.54
CA LEU A 288 3.14 -6.80 -8.92
C LEU A 288 4.46 -6.70 -9.69
N ALA A 289 4.93 -7.79 -10.28
CA ALA A 289 6.13 -7.77 -11.11
C ALA A 289 5.95 -6.90 -12.36
N MET A 290 4.75 -6.90 -12.96
CA MET A 290 4.43 -6.05 -14.09
C MET A 290 4.32 -4.57 -13.71
N ALA A 291 3.92 -4.25 -12.48
CA ALA A 291 3.89 -2.86 -11.99
C ALA A 291 5.27 -2.18 -12.08
N VAL A 292 6.36 -2.94 -11.86
CA VAL A 292 7.71 -2.38 -11.87
C VAL A 292 8.11 -1.80 -13.24
N PRO A 293 8.11 -2.57 -14.34
CA PRO A 293 8.48 -2.02 -15.65
C PRO A 293 7.50 -0.97 -16.15
N VAL A 294 6.20 -1.08 -15.85
CA VAL A 294 5.21 -0.08 -16.24
C VAL A 294 5.51 1.27 -15.59
N HIS A 295 5.64 1.32 -14.27
CA HIS A 295 5.81 2.60 -13.57
C HIS A 295 7.23 3.17 -13.69
N LEU A 296 8.27 2.33 -13.72
CA LEU A 296 9.61 2.82 -14.03
C LEU A 296 9.70 3.26 -15.49
N GLY A 297 9.02 2.58 -16.40
CA GLY A 297 8.90 2.99 -17.79
C GLY A 297 8.31 4.40 -17.92
N ILE A 298 7.16 4.66 -17.28
CA ILE A 298 6.55 5.99 -17.21
C ILE A 298 7.55 7.01 -16.64
N GLY A 299 8.16 6.70 -15.50
CA GLY A 299 9.13 7.58 -14.86
C GLY A 299 10.30 7.96 -15.76
N LEU A 300 10.91 6.97 -16.41
CA LEU A 300 12.12 7.15 -17.21
C LEU A 300 11.84 7.75 -18.60
N THR A 301 10.72 7.42 -19.22
CA THR A 301 10.44 7.87 -20.60
C THR A 301 9.67 9.18 -20.64
N MET A 302 8.82 9.45 -19.64
CA MET A 302 7.97 10.62 -19.58
C MET A 302 8.37 11.62 -18.49
N GLY A 303 9.48 11.42 -17.78
CA GLY A 303 9.95 12.32 -16.72
C GLY A 303 9.09 12.34 -15.45
N MET A 304 8.16 11.38 -15.31
CA MET A 304 7.23 11.30 -14.17
C MET A 304 7.73 10.30 -13.11
N MET A 305 9.00 10.45 -12.69
CA MET A 305 9.63 9.50 -11.77
C MET A 305 8.93 9.46 -10.42
N GLU A 306 8.50 10.60 -9.89
CA GLU A 306 7.78 10.70 -8.62
C GLU A 306 6.46 9.93 -8.66
N PHE A 307 5.71 10.05 -9.77
CA PHE A 307 4.48 9.27 -9.99
C PHE A 307 4.78 7.77 -10.02
N GLY A 308 5.79 7.36 -10.78
CA GLY A 308 6.21 5.96 -10.85
C GLY A 308 6.56 5.39 -9.47
N LEU A 309 7.35 6.12 -8.68
CA LEU A 309 7.74 5.72 -7.33
C LEU A 309 6.57 5.71 -6.36
N ALA A 310 5.63 6.66 -6.44
CA ALA A 310 4.42 6.67 -5.62
C ALA A 310 3.54 5.45 -5.90
N MET A 311 3.34 5.10 -7.17
CA MET A 311 2.59 3.91 -7.57
C MET A 311 3.27 2.62 -7.10
N LEU A 312 4.60 2.51 -7.20
CA LEU A 312 5.34 1.36 -6.68
C LEU A 312 5.25 1.28 -5.15
N THR A 313 5.27 2.42 -4.47
CA THR A 313 5.07 2.51 -3.01
C THR A 313 3.69 1.98 -2.63
N ALA A 314 2.63 2.40 -3.34
CA ALA A 314 1.28 1.89 -3.12
C ALA A 314 1.19 0.36 -3.33
N ASN A 315 1.87 -0.17 -4.36
CA ASN A 315 1.93 -1.61 -4.64
C ASN A 315 2.58 -2.41 -3.50
N MET A 316 3.44 -1.80 -2.67
CA MET A 316 4.04 -2.48 -1.50
C MET A 316 2.99 -2.94 -0.49
N ALA A 317 1.80 -2.32 -0.44
CA ALA A 317 0.69 -2.75 0.41
C ALA A 317 0.19 -4.17 0.09
N PHE A 318 0.45 -4.70 -1.10
CA PHE A 318 0.12 -6.06 -1.49
C PHE A 318 1.26 -7.07 -1.27
N VAL A 319 2.46 -6.60 -0.93
CA VAL A 319 3.61 -7.49 -0.69
C VAL A 319 3.51 -8.09 0.71
N PRO A 320 3.57 -9.43 0.85
CA PRO A 320 3.51 -10.07 2.17
C PRO A 320 4.65 -9.60 3.09
N ALA A 321 4.33 -9.27 4.34
CA ALA A 321 5.31 -8.78 5.32
C ALA A 321 6.48 -9.76 5.51
N ALA A 322 6.24 -11.06 5.43
CA ALA A 322 7.30 -12.09 5.50
C ALA A 322 8.31 -11.97 4.35
N MET A 323 7.87 -11.59 3.15
CA MET A 323 8.74 -11.34 2.00
C MET A 323 9.56 -10.05 2.21
N LEU A 324 8.91 -8.99 2.66
CA LEU A 324 9.58 -7.71 2.97
C LEU A 324 10.66 -7.89 4.05
N ARG A 325 10.37 -8.66 5.12
CA ARG A 325 11.37 -8.98 6.14
C ARG A 325 12.59 -9.70 5.59
N ARG A 326 12.38 -10.66 4.69
CA ARG A 326 13.50 -11.38 4.03
C ARG A 326 14.36 -10.44 3.20
N LEU A 327 13.74 -9.53 2.44
CA LEU A 327 14.45 -8.53 1.62
C LEU A 327 15.27 -7.56 2.49
N LEU A 328 14.79 -7.22 3.69
CA LEU A 328 15.48 -6.37 4.66
C LEU A 328 16.51 -7.12 5.53
N GLY A 329 16.80 -8.38 5.25
CA GLY A 329 17.75 -9.18 6.03
C GLY A 329 17.23 -9.68 7.38
N GLY A 330 15.93 -9.49 7.65
CA GLY A 330 15.28 -9.93 8.90
C GLY A 330 14.91 -11.41 8.89
N ARG A 331 15.04 -12.07 10.04
CA ARG A 331 14.52 -13.44 10.21
C ARG A 331 12.97 -13.37 10.27
N PRO A 332 12.25 -14.33 9.68
CA PRO A 332 10.82 -14.42 9.88
C PRO A 332 10.50 -14.59 11.38
N PRO A 333 9.38 -14.04 11.88
CA PRO A 333 8.95 -14.32 13.24
C PRO A 333 8.83 -15.83 13.41
N ARG A 334 9.32 -16.36 14.53
CA ARG A 334 9.10 -17.77 14.90
C ARG A 334 7.59 -17.96 15.08
N PRO A 335 7.04 -19.09 14.63
CA PRO A 335 5.61 -19.38 14.74
C PRO A 335 5.13 -19.41 16.20
#